data_a29731d4a7a0bacc917089632af54310
#
_entry.id   a29731d4a7a0bacc917089632af54310
#
_cell.length_a   1.000
_cell.length_b   1.000
_cell.length_c   1.000
_cell.angle_alpha   90.00
_cell.angle_beta   90.00
_cell.angle_gamma   90.00
#
_symmetry.space_group_name_H-M   'P 1'
#
loop_
_entity.id
_entity.type
_entity.pdbx_description
1 polymer ?
#
loop_
_entity_poly.entity_id
_entity_poly.type
_entity_poly.pdbx_seq_one_letter_code
_entity_poly.pdbx_strand_id
1 'polypeptide(L)'
;RHYGEALSARFGQLYRNITGSPHKPFNPQTFSNALTHFSMLAVLVFGFYWLIRLCALPLYRKMGQWARQKNRERSNWLQLPAMIIGAFIIDLLLLALTLFVGQVLSDNLNAGSRTIAFQQSLFLNAFALIEFFKAVLRLIFCPNVAELRPFTIHDETARYWSRRLSWLSSLIGYGLIVAVPIISNQVNVQIGALANVIIMLCMTVWALYLIFRNKKEITQHLLNFAEHSLAFFSLFIRAFALVWHWLASAYFIVLFFFSLFDPGNSLKFMMGATVRSLAIIGIAAFVSGMFSRWLAKTITLSPHTQRNYPELQKRLNGWLSAALKTARILTVCVAVMLLLSAWGLFDFWNWLQNGAGQKTVDIL
;
A
#
# COMPACT_ATOMS: atom_id res chain seq x y z
N ARG A 1 -0.04 -28.76 -21.29
CA ARG A 1 0.57 -28.54 -22.64
C ARG A 1 0.24 -27.15 -23.17
N HIS A 2 -1.01 -26.66 -23.16
CA HIS A 2 -1.42 -25.35 -23.68
C HIS A 2 -0.69 -24.14 -23.07
N TYR A 3 -0.33 -24.17 -21.79
CA TYR A 3 0.40 -23.04 -21.16
C TYR A 3 1.87 -22.96 -21.59
N GLY A 4 2.52 -24.10 -21.86
CA GLY A 4 3.91 -24.14 -22.34
C GLY A 4 4.04 -23.59 -23.76
N GLU A 5 3.08 -23.91 -24.63
CA GLU A 5 3.03 -23.43 -26.01
C GLU A 5 2.70 -21.92 -26.07
N ALA A 6 1.81 -21.43 -25.22
CA ALA A 6 1.53 -20.01 -25.08
C ALA A 6 2.75 -19.22 -24.56
N LEU A 7 3.52 -19.82 -23.64
CA LEU A 7 4.76 -19.25 -23.12
C LEU A 7 5.83 -19.16 -24.23
N SER A 8 6.07 -20.24 -24.95
CA SER A 8 7.07 -20.28 -26.03
C SER A 8 6.70 -19.36 -27.20
N ALA A 9 5.41 -19.28 -27.56
CA ALA A 9 4.92 -18.36 -28.58
C ALA A 9 5.13 -16.88 -28.17
N ARG A 10 4.94 -16.54 -26.90
CA ARG A 10 5.19 -15.18 -26.39
C ARG A 10 6.67 -14.86 -26.23
N PHE A 11 7.50 -15.80 -25.81
CA PHE A 11 8.95 -15.63 -25.89
C PHE A 11 9.43 -15.44 -27.34
N GLY A 12 8.87 -16.17 -28.29
CA GLY A 12 9.12 -15.97 -29.71
C GLY A 12 8.60 -14.64 -30.26
N GLN A 13 7.50 -14.09 -29.71
CA GLN A 13 7.02 -12.74 -30.02
C GLN A 13 7.94 -11.65 -29.41
N LEU A 14 8.37 -11.82 -28.17
CA LEU A 14 9.33 -10.92 -27.52
C LEU A 14 10.66 -10.91 -28.32
N TYR A 15 11.16 -12.08 -28.72
CA TYR A 15 12.37 -12.19 -29.53
C TYR A 15 12.20 -11.51 -30.91
N ARG A 16 11.08 -11.72 -31.60
CA ARG A 16 10.75 -11.07 -32.87
C ARG A 16 10.55 -9.56 -32.71
N ASN A 17 9.92 -9.12 -31.62
CA ASN A 17 9.78 -7.70 -31.31
C ASN A 17 11.14 -7.05 -31.00
N ILE A 18 12.08 -7.80 -30.43
CA ILE A 18 13.45 -7.34 -30.18
C ILE A 18 14.26 -7.24 -31.49
N THR A 19 14.01 -8.08 -32.46
CA THR A 19 14.80 -8.16 -33.69
C THR A 19 14.17 -7.51 -34.91
N GLY A 20 12.86 -7.21 -34.93
CA GLY A 20 12.10 -6.91 -36.15
C GLY A 20 11.39 -5.57 -36.25
N SER A 21 11.52 -4.64 -35.32
CA SER A 21 10.80 -3.36 -35.41
C SER A 21 11.54 -2.30 -36.25
N PRO A 22 10.82 -1.54 -37.10
CA PRO A 22 11.43 -0.45 -37.85
C PRO A 22 12.03 0.58 -36.88
N HIS A 23 13.31 0.82 -36.99
CA HIS A 23 14.05 1.78 -36.16
C HIS A 23 13.59 3.19 -36.54
N LYS A 24 12.90 3.91 -35.60
CA LYS A 24 12.88 5.37 -35.73
C LYS A 24 14.31 5.88 -35.60
N PRO A 25 14.79 6.72 -36.52
CA PRO A 25 16.14 7.27 -36.41
C PRO A 25 16.24 8.06 -35.09
N PHE A 26 17.17 7.64 -34.23
CA PHE A 26 17.46 8.32 -32.98
C PHE A 26 18.05 9.69 -33.29
N ASN A 27 17.38 10.75 -32.87
CA ASN A 27 17.89 12.11 -32.98
C ASN A 27 18.45 12.57 -31.63
N PRO A 28 19.80 12.63 -31.49
CA PRO A 28 20.44 12.97 -30.21
C PRO A 28 20.16 14.41 -29.77
N GLN A 29 19.91 15.33 -30.68
CA GLN A 29 19.62 16.73 -30.36
C GLN A 29 18.21 16.88 -29.74
N THR A 30 17.20 16.24 -30.30
CA THR A 30 15.83 16.26 -29.75
C THR A 30 15.76 15.54 -28.41
N PHE A 31 16.51 14.46 -28.24
CA PHE A 31 16.63 13.75 -26.97
C PHE A 31 17.30 14.61 -25.89
N SER A 32 18.44 15.26 -26.23
CA SER A 32 19.16 16.14 -25.32
C SER A 32 18.29 17.31 -24.87
N ASN A 33 17.59 17.98 -25.78
CA ASN A 33 16.71 19.09 -25.46
C ASN A 33 15.53 18.63 -24.56
N ALA A 34 14.93 17.51 -24.90
CA ALA A 34 13.84 16.95 -24.07
C ALA A 34 14.33 16.58 -22.67
N LEU A 35 15.53 16.01 -22.56
CA LEU A 35 16.14 15.64 -21.27
C LEU A 35 16.50 16.88 -20.44
N THR A 36 16.99 17.97 -21.05
CA THR A 36 17.30 19.21 -20.33
C THR A 36 16.03 19.85 -19.75
N HIS A 37 14.97 20.00 -20.55
CA HIS A 37 13.70 20.55 -20.06
C HIS A 37 13.07 19.66 -18.99
N PHE A 38 13.12 18.33 -19.14
CA PHE A 38 12.66 17.38 -18.15
C PHE A 38 13.46 17.49 -16.84
N SER A 39 14.80 17.49 -16.92
CA SER A 39 15.66 17.57 -15.74
C SER A 39 15.50 18.89 -15.00
N MET A 40 15.32 19.99 -15.73
CA MET A 40 15.07 21.32 -15.16
C MET A 40 13.75 21.33 -14.36
N LEU A 41 12.67 20.80 -14.94
CA LEU A 41 11.39 20.67 -14.21
C LEU A 41 11.53 19.77 -12.98
N ALA A 42 12.19 18.63 -13.12
CA ALA A 42 12.37 17.69 -12.01
C ALA A 42 13.14 18.34 -10.85
N VAL A 43 14.25 19.01 -11.13
CA VAL A 43 15.05 19.72 -10.10
C VAL A 43 14.23 20.80 -9.41
N LEU A 44 13.46 21.60 -10.17
CA LEU A 44 12.63 22.66 -9.61
C LEU A 44 11.51 22.10 -8.72
N VAL A 45 10.81 21.05 -9.17
CA VAL A 45 9.72 20.41 -8.39
C VAL A 45 10.25 19.74 -7.13
N PHE A 46 11.34 18.96 -7.22
CA PHE A 46 11.96 18.34 -6.05
C PHE A 46 12.54 19.39 -5.09
N GLY A 47 13.21 20.43 -5.59
CA GLY A 47 13.75 21.52 -4.79
C GLY A 47 12.64 22.27 -4.05
N PHE A 48 11.56 22.62 -4.75
CA PHE A 48 10.41 23.29 -4.16
C PHE A 48 9.73 22.42 -3.09
N TYR A 49 9.49 21.15 -3.38
CA TYR A 49 8.92 20.21 -2.42
C TYR A 49 9.78 20.06 -1.16
N TRP A 50 11.11 19.94 -1.34
CA TRP A 50 12.04 19.84 -0.24
C TRP A 50 12.05 21.11 0.63
N LEU A 51 12.04 22.30 0.03
CA LEU A 51 12.00 23.59 0.72
C LEU A 51 10.71 23.75 1.54
N ILE A 52 9.54 23.52 0.93
CA ILE A 52 8.25 23.60 1.64
C ILE A 52 8.21 22.60 2.79
N ARG A 53 8.73 21.43 2.60
CA ARG A 53 8.76 20.41 3.62
C ARG A 53 9.69 20.77 4.79
N LEU A 54 10.81 21.44 4.53
CA LEU A 54 11.65 22.00 5.58
C LEU A 54 10.89 23.08 6.38
N CYS A 55 10.14 23.94 5.72
CA CYS A 55 9.30 24.95 6.36
C CYS A 55 8.18 24.32 7.21
N ALA A 56 7.70 23.13 6.86
CA ALA A 56 6.68 22.42 7.62
C ALA A 56 7.23 21.66 8.85
N LEU A 57 8.54 21.41 8.94
CA LEU A 57 9.14 20.67 10.07
C LEU A 57 8.79 21.25 11.45
N PRO A 58 8.85 22.58 11.70
CA PRO A 58 8.48 23.15 13.00
C PRO A 58 7.01 22.90 13.34
N LEU A 59 6.12 22.83 12.34
CA LEU A 59 4.71 22.53 12.55
C LEU A 59 4.52 21.08 13.04
N TYR A 60 5.19 20.12 12.43
CA TYR A 60 5.17 18.72 12.89
C TYR A 60 5.74 18.56 14.30
N ARG A 61 6.81 19.30 14.63
CA ARG A 61 7.39 19.28 15.97
C ARG A 61 6.43 19.84 17.02
N LYS A 62 5.73 20.95 16.72
CA LYS A 62 4.71 21.53 17.61
C LYS A 62 3.55 20.55 17.83
N MET A 63 3.07 19.90 16.76
CA MET A 63 2.02 18.87 16.88
C MET A 63 2.47 17.69 17.75
N GLY A 64 3.73 17.25 17.63
CA GLY A 64 4.30 16.22 18.48
C GLY A 64 4.40 16.64 19.96
N GLN A 65 4.80 17.89 20.21
CA GLN A 65 4.83 18.45 21.58
C GLN A 65 3.42 18.51 22.20
N TRP A 66 2.42 18.95 21.44
CA TRP A 66 1.03 18.95 21.90
C TRP A 66 0.51 17.53 22.17
N ALA A 67 0.88 16.55 21.35
CA ALA A 67 0.55 15.16 21.58
C ALA A 67 1.16 14.64 22.89
N ARG A 68 2.40 15.02 23.22
CA ARG A 68 3.06 14.67 24.50
C ARG A 68 2.39 15.27 25.72
N GLN A 69 2.11 16.58 25.69
CA GLN A 69 1.52 17.29 26.82
C GLN A 69 0.14 16.72 27.17
N LYS A 70 -0.66 16.46 26.16
CA LYS A 70 -2.05 16.04 26.31
C LYS A 70 -2.22 14.57 26.66
N ASN A 71 -1.27 13.71 26.29
CA ASN A 71 -1.27 12.30 26.69
C ASN A 71 -1.04 12.12 28.22
N ARG A 72 -0.46 13.13 28.87
CA ARG A 72 -0.28 13.21 30.33
C ARG A 72 -1.56 13.56 31.09
N GLU A 73 -2.51 14.25 30.44
CA GLU A 73 -3.74 14.79 31.06
C GLU A 73 -5.00 13.91 30.82
N ARG A 74 -4.90 12.61 30.56
CA ARG A 74 -6.03 11.66 30.46
C ARG A 74 -7.23 12.16 29.61
N SER A 75 -6.99 13.03 28.63
CA SER A 75 -8.01 13.72 27.84
C SER A 75 -8.21 13.05 26.47
N ASN A 76 -9.45 12.68 26.18
CA ASN A 76 -10.07 12.33 24.89
C ASN A 76 -9.27 11.43 23.93
N TRP A 77 -9.64 10.15 23.90
CA TRP A 77 -9.15 9.12 22.97
C TRP A 77 -9.21 9.49 21.47
N LEU A 78 -9.98 10.52 21.08
CA LEU A 78 -10.11 11.00 19.70
C LEU A 78 -9.00 11.99 19.30
N GLN A 79 -8.25 12.56 20.23
CA GLN A 79 -7.30 13.64 19.92
C GLN A 79 -6.03 13.13 19.22
N LEU A 80 -5.51 11.96 19.63
CA LEU A 80 -4.36 11.37 18.98
C LEU A 80 -4.65 11.01 17.51
N PRO A 81 -5.76 10.31 17.18
CA PRO A 81 -6.16 10.09 15.79
C PRO A 81 -6.35 11.38 14.99
N ALA A 82 -6.95 12.42 15.59
CA ALA A 82 -7.14 13.71 14.93
C ALA A 82 -5.81 14.40 14.59
N MET A 83 -4.81 14.32 15.46
CA MET A 83 -3.46 14.86 15.19
C MET A 83 -2.73 14.06 14.09
N ILE A 84 -2.87 12.75 14.09
CA ILE A 84 -2.30 11.87 13.04
C ILE A 84 -2.91 12.22 11.68
N ILE A 85 -4.24 12.33 11.62
CA ILE A 85 -4.97 12.72 10.40
C ILE A 85 -4.59 14.16 10.00
N GLY A 86 -4.47 15.08 10.96
CA GLY A 86 -4.03 16.45 10.70
C GLY A 86 -2.63 16.53 10.08
N ALA A 87 -1.67 15.75 10.57
CA ALA A 87 -0.34 15.64 9.99
C ALA A 87 -0.37 15.09 8.56
N PHE A 88 -1.23 14.10 8.29
CA PHE A 88 -1.42 13.56 6.96
C PHE A 88 -2.06 14.56 5.99
N ILE A 89 -3.05 15.33 6.45
CA ILE A 89 -3.68 16.40 5.65
C ILE A 89 -2.64 17.46 5.28
N ILE A 90 -1.74 17.83 6.21
CA ILE A 90 -0.64 18.77 5.91
C ILE A 90 0.27 18.19 4.82
N ASP A 91 0.66 16.91 4.90
CA ASP A 91 1.46 16.26 3.85
C ASP A 91 0.74 16.30 2.48
N LEU A 92 -0.58 16.08 2.44
CA LEU A 92 -1.38 16.15 1.22
C LEU A 92 -1.47 17.59 0.68
N LEU A 93 -1.63 18.58 1.53
CA LEU A 93 -1.67 20.00 1.13
C LEU A 93 -0.33 20.44 0.54
N LEU A 94 0.80 20.03 1.15
CA LEU A 94 2.14 20.31 0.63
C LEU A 94 2.34 19.65 -0.73
N LEU A 95 1.86 18.42 -0.90
CA LEU A 95 1.89 17.72 -2.17
C LEU A 95 1.05 18.43 -3.23
N ALA A 96 -0.19 18.79 -2.91
CA ALA A 96 -1.09 19.50 -3.82
C ALA A 96 -0.51 20.86 -4.26
N LEU A 97 0.07 21.61 -3.32
CA LEU A 97 0.73 22.88 -3.64
C LEU A 97 1.94 22.68 -4.56
N THR A 98 2.74 21.63 -4.31
CA THR A 98 3.88 21.31 -5.17
C THR A 98 3.44 20.92 -6.58
N LEU A 99 2.37 20.14 -6.70
CA LEU A 99 1.80 19.76 -8.00
C LEU A 99 1.25 20.96 -8.76
N PHE A 100 0.58 21.87 -8.06
CA PHE A 100 0.10 23.12 -8.67
C PHE A 100 1.25 23.96 -9.24
N VAL A 101 2.30 24.18 -8.44
CA VAL A 101 3.51 24.90 -8.88
C VAL A 101 4.20 24.13 -10.01
N GLY A 102 4.29 22.81 -9.91
CA GLY A 102 4.86 21.95 -10.95
C GLY A 102 4.09 22.04 -12.28
N GLN A 103 2.77 22.12 -12.24
CA GLN A 103 1.93 22.32 -13.43
C GLN A 103 2.18 23.69 -14.06
N VAL A 104 2.20 24.75 -13.27
CA VAL A 104 2.49 26.11 -13.77
C VAL A 104 3.89 26.19 -14.37
N LEU A 105 4.89 25.55 -13.76
CA LEU A 105 6.24 25.47 -14.31
C LEU A 105 6.28 24.67 -15.62
N SER A 106 5.56 23.54 -15.67
CA SER A 106 5.43 22.72 -16.87
C SER A 106 4.87 23.53 -18.04
N ASP A 107 3.79 24.27 -17.82
CA ASP A 107 3.13 25.07 -18.86
C ASP A 107 4.05 26.18 -19.41
N ASN A 108 4.92 26.76 -18.58
CA ASN A 108 5.91 27.75 -18.98
C ASN A 108 7.15 27.14 -19.68
N LEU A 109 7.51 25.89 -19.34
CA LEU A 109 8.71 25.23 -19.86
C LEU A 109 8.47 24.38 -21.11
N ASN A 110 7.23 24.18 -21.51
CA ASN A 110 6.86 23.27 -22.62
C ASN A 110 7.37 23.69 -23.99
N ALA A 111 7.75 24.94 -24.19
CA ALA A 111 8.22 25.49 -25.48
C ALA A 111 7.35 25.10 -26.71
N GLY A 112 6.06 24.81 -26.49
CA GLY A 112 5.12 24.39 -27.53
C GLY A 112 5.28 22.96 -28.05
N SER A 113 6.17 22.16 -27.49
CA SER A 113 6.41 20.77 -27.88
C SER A 113 5.50 19.78 -27.17
N ARG A 114 4.66 19.06 -27.92
CA ARG A 114 3.79 18.00 -27.37
C ARG A 114 4.58 16.88 -26.66
N THR A 115 5.78 16.58 -27.16
CA THR A 115 6.61 15.51 -26.57
C THR A 115 7.14 15.90 -25.20
N ILE A 116 7.58 17.16 -25.06
CA ILE A 116 8.07 17.69 -23.77
C ILE A 116 6.91 17.76 -22.79
N ALA A 117 5.75 18.27 -23.19
CA ALA A 117 4.54 18.33 -22.36
C ALA A 117 4.12 16.94 -21.84
N PHE A 118 4.17 15.94 -22.71
CA PHE A 118 3.86 14.55 -22.31
C PHE A 118 4.81 14.01 -21.26
N GLN A 119 6.14 14.22 -21.43
CA GLN A 119 7.14 13.75 -20.44
C GLN A 119 7.00 14.46 -19.10
N GLN A 120 6.73 15.77 -19.12
CA GLN A 120 6.51 16.57 -17.92
C GLN A 120 5.24 16.13 -17.18
N SER A 121 4.16 15.85 -17.91
CA SER A 121 2.92 15.31 -17.35
C SER A 121 3.14 13.92 -16.73
N LEU A 122 3.86 13.02 -17.41
CA LEU A 122 4.23 11.72 -16.84
C LEU A 122 5.00 11.87 -15.53
N PHE A 123 5.96 12.78 -15.48
CA PHE A 123 6.76 13.05 -14.29
C PHE A 123 5.87 13.57 -13.14
N LEU A 124 5.02 14.57 -13.38
CA LEU A 124 4.15 15.13 -12.35
C LEU A 124 3.17 14.09 -11.80
N ASN A 125 2.59 13.26 -12.68
CA ASN A 125 1.70 12.18 -12.26
C ASN A 125 2.45 11.11 -11.44
N ALA A 126 3.66 10.72 -11.85
CA ALA A 126 4.50 9.81 -11.09
C ALA A 126 4.90 10.40 -9.74
N PHE A 127 5.31 11.67 -9.72
CA PHE A 127 5.66 12.40 -8.51
C PHE A 127 4.48 12.42 -7.53
N ALA A 128 3.27 12.75 -8.02
CA ALA A 128 2.05 12.75 -7.23
C ALA A 128 1.81 11.39 -6.56
N LEU A 129 1.85 10.31 -7.35
CA LEU A 129 1.61 8.95 -6.86
C LEU A 129 2.67 8.50 -5.85
N ILE A 130 3.94 8.75 -6.15
CA ILE A 130 5.06 8.32 -5.30
C ILE A 130 5.06 9.08 -3.98
N GLU A 131 4.91 10.42 -4.03
CA GLU A 131 4.91 11.22 -2.81
C GLU A 131 3.64 11.01 -1.97
N PHE A 132 2.49 10.74 -2.61
CA PHE A 132 1.30 10.28 -1.90
C PHE A 132 1.56 8.97 -1.15
N PHE A 133 2.15 7.97 -1.82
CA PHE A 133 2.50 6.71 -1.17
C PHE A 133 3.50 6.90 -0.02
N LYS A 134 4.51 7.76 -0.20
CA LYS A 134 5.43 8.12 0.87
C LYS A 134 4.75 8.88 2.02
N ALA A 135 3.71 9.69 1.73
CA ALA A 135 2.90 10.32 2.78
C ALA A 135 2.15 9.27 3.60
N VAL A 136 1.59 8.25 2.96
CA VAL A 136 0.97 7.10 3.65
C VAL A 136 2.01 6.33 4.48
N LEU A 137 3.21 6.08 3.96
CA LEU A 137 4.29 5.47 4.75
C LEU A 137 4.69 6.33 5.96
N ARG A 138 4.74 7.65 5.80
CA ARG A 138 4.99 8.57 6.91
C ARG A 138 3.88 8.56 7.95
N LEU A 139 2.63 8.42 7.53
CA LEU A 139 1.48 8.25 8.43
C LEU A 139 1.63 6.97 9.28
N ILE A 140 2.04 5.86 8.67
CA ILE A 140 2.17 4.57 9.35
C ILE A 140 3.38 4.54 10.29
N PHE A 141 4.55 4.93 9.79
CA PHE A 141 5.81 4.80 10.52
C PHE A 141 6.17 6.02 11.36
N CYS A 142 5.66 7.21 11.03
CA CYS A 142 5.93 8.49 11.68
C CYS A 142 7.42 8.63 12.13
N PRO A 143 8.38 8.63 11.19
CA PRO A 143 9.81 8.44 11.51
C PRO A 143 10.42 9.61 12.29
N ASN A 144 9.79 10.80 12.24
CA ASN A 144 10.32 12.02 12.83
C ASN A 144 9.69 12.37 14.20
N VAL A 145 8.49 11.84 14.49
CA VAL A 145 7.72 12.19 15.71
C VAL A 145 7.09 10.92 16.25
N ALA A 146 7.74 10.31 17.25
CA ALA A 146 7.31 9.02 17.82
C ALA A 146 5.90 9.06 18.44
N GLU A 147 5.51 10.24 18.95
CA GLU A 147 4.25 10.47 19.64
C GLU A 147 3.02 10.41 18.72
N LEU A 148 3.21 10.66 17.43
CA LEU A 148 2.16 10.62 16.42
C LEU A 148 2.07 9.23 15.73
N ARG A 149 2.80 8.24 16.22
CA ARG A 149 2.82 6.90 15.63
C ARG A 149 1.58 6.11 16.04
N PRO A 150 0.81 5.54 15.09
CA PRO A 150 -0.37 4.74 15.40
C PRO A 150 -0.01 3.38 16.04
N PHE A 151 1.20 2.89 15.81
CA PHE A 151 1.70 1.60 16.32
C PHE A 151 2.91 1.80 17.22
N THR A 152 3.06 0.94 18.24
CA THR A 152 4.23 0.92 19.13
C THR A 152 5.43 0.23 18.44
N ILE A 153 6.11 0.97 17.58
CA ILE A 153 7.31 0.51 16.88
C ILE A 153 8.51 1.31 17.39
N HIS A 154 9.65 0.68 17.60
CA HIS A 154 10.88 1.37 17.97
C HIS A 154 11.31 2.39 16.90
N ASP A 155 11.93 3.49 17.32
CA ASP A 155 12.30 4.61 16.44
C ASP A 155 13.26 4.18 15.33
N GLU A 156 14.18 3.31 15.62
CA GLU A 156 15.15 2.80 14.65
C GLU A 156 14.47 1.94 13.59
N THR A 157 13.61 1.03 14.01
CA THR A 157 12.83 0.15 13.11
C THR A 157 11.88 0.97 12.22
N ALA A 158 11.20 1.96 12.78
CA ALA A 158 10.31 2.84 12.01
C ALA A 158 11.08 3.65 10.95
N ARG A 159 12.23 4.23 11.30
CA ARG A 159 13.10 4.95 10.36
C ARG A 159 13.69 4.03 9.29
N TYR A 160 14.10 2.82 9.67
CA TYR A 160 14.62 1.80 8.77
C TYR A 160 13.59 1.45 7.69
N TRP A 161 12.39 1.03 8.11
CA TRP A 161 11.33 0.62 7.17
C TRP A 161 10.81 1.77 6.31
N SER A 162 10.55 2.93 6.91
CA SER A 162 10.12 4.11 6.17
C SER A 162 11.10 4.48 5.05
N ARG A 163 12.41 4.47 5.34
CA ARG A 163 13.44 4.77 4.34
C ARG A 163 13.52 3.73 3.23
N ARG A 164 13.49 2.43 3.58
CA ARG A 164 13.60 1.33 2.62
C ARG A 164 12.40 1.26 1.69
N LEU A 165 11.20 1.36 2.24
CA LEU A 165 9.98 1.35 1.45
C LEU A 165 9.83 2.61 0.60
N SER A 166 10.22 3.79 1.09
CA SER A 166 10.25 5.02 0.30
C SER A 166 11.22 4.93 -0.87
N TRP A 167 12.38 4.31 -0.68
CA TRP A 167 13.34 4.10 -1.75
C TRP A 167 12.81 3.13 -2.80
N LEU A 168 12.23 2.00 -2.37
CA LEU A 168 11.63 1.01 -3.25
C LEU A 168 10.49 1.63 -4.08
N SER A 169 9.59 2.40 -3.45
CA SER A 169 8.50 3.08 -4.16
C SER A 169 9.00 4.10 -5.17
N SER A 170 10.11 4.80 -4.87
CA SER A 170 10.74 5.71 -5.83
C SER A 170 11.34 4.99 -7.02
N LEU A 171 12.03 3.88 -6.78
CA LEU A 171 12.61 3.07 -7.86
C LEU A 171 11.53 2.54 -8.82
N ILE A 172 10.46 1.98 -8.27
CA ILE A 172 9.33 1.48 -9.05
C ILE A 172 8.63 2.63 -9.79
N GLY A 173 8.26 3.68 -9.06
CA GLY A 173 7.45 4.76 -9.61
C GLY A 173 8.20 5.54 -10.70
N TYR A 174 9.40 6.07 -10.39
CA TYR A 174 10.16 6.81 -11.39
C TYR A 174 10.74 5.91 -12.47
N GLY A 175 11.13 4.68 -12.15
CA GLY A 175 11.61 3.71 -13.11
C GLY A 175 10.54 3.32 -14.13
N LEU A 176 9.39 2.81 -13.67
CA LEU A 176 8.37 2.26 -14.56
C LEU A 176 7.44 3.31 -15.17
N ILE A 177 7.07 4.35 -14.39
CA ILE A 177 6.09 5.35 -14.88
C ILE A 177 6.77 6.44 -15.68
N VAL A 178 8.06 6.75 -15.44
CA VAL A 178 8.77 7.84 -16.11
C VAL A 178 9.86 7.31 -17.04
N ALA A 179 10.85 6.58 -16.52
CA ALA A 179 12.01 6.19 -17.31
C ALA A 179 11.65 5.25 -18.47
N VAL A 180 10.87 4.21 -18.23
CA VAL A 180 10.48 3.25 -19.28
C VAL A 180 9.70 3.90 -20.40
N PRO A 181 8.63 4.70 -20.20
CA PRO A 181 7.92 5.38 -21.29
C PRO A 181 8.79 6.40 -22.03
N ILE A 182 9.66 7.14 -21.34
CA ILE A 182 10.58 8.09 -22.00
C ILE A 182 11.55 7.34 -22.92
N ILE A 183 12.18 6.28 -22.43
CA ILE A 183 13.10 5.45 -23.22
C ILE A 183 12.36 4.83 -24.42
N SER A 184 11.17 4.28 -24.20
CA SER A 184 10.37 3.66 -25.27
C SER A 184 9.98 4.63 -26.38
N ASN A 185 9.65 5.87 -26.02
CA ASN A 185 9.20 6.87 -26.97
C ASN A 185 10.34 7.61 -27.68
N GLN A 186 11.47 7.83 -26.99
CA GLN A 186 12.56 8.65 -27.49
C GLN A 186 13.69 7.84 -28.14
N VAL A 187 13.95 6.63 -27.63
CA VAL A 187 15.05 5.79 -28.12
C VAL A 187 14.48 4.63 -28.94
N ASN A 188 13.89 3.65 -28.32
CA ASN A 188 13.27 2.50 -28.97
C ASN A 188 12.38 1.75 -27.99
N VAL A 189 11.24 1.24 -28.47
CA VAL A 189 10.31 0.41 -27.69
C VAL A 189 11.02 -0.82 -27.11
N GLN A 190 11.95 -1.41 -27.82
CA GLN A 190 12.72 -2.57 -27.38
C GLN A 190 13.65 -2.25 -26.21
N ILE A 191 14.35 -1.12 -26.27
CA ILE A 191 15.24 -0.64 -25.20
C ILE A 191 14.40 -0.28 -23.97
N GLY A 192 13.20 0.29 -24.17
CA GLY A 192 12.24 0.53 -23.10
C GLY A 192 11.75 -0.76 -22.46
N ALA A 193 11.46 -1.79 -23.23
CA ALA A 193 11.08 -3.11 -22.70
C ALA A 193 12.23 -3.75 -21.89
N LEU A 194 13.47 -3.66 -22.38
CA LEU A 194 14.64 -4.13 -21.65
C LEU A 194 14.84 -3.37 -20.33
N ALA A 195 14.70 -2.04 -20.36
CA ALA A 195 14.77 -1.22 -19.15
C ALA A 195 13.70 -1.61 -18.13
N ASN A 196 12.46 -1.89 -18.58
CA ASN A 196 11.40 -2.38 -17.72
C ASN A 196 11.79 -3.70 -17.02
N VAL A 197 12.32 -4.67 -17.76
CA VAL A 197 12.77 -5.96 -17.21
C VAL A 197 13.89 -5.75 -16.19
N ILE A 198 14.88 -4.92 -16.48
CA ILE A 198 15.99 -4.63 -15.57
C ILE A 198 15.47 -3.98 -14.27
N ILE A 199 14.61 -2.97 -14.37
CA ILE A 199 14.05 -2.29 -13.19
C ILE A 199 13.24 -3.27 -12.35
N MET A 200 12.39 -4.10 -12.97
CA MET A 200 11.61 -5.10 -12.27
C MET A 200 12.48 -6.18 -11.61
N LEU A 201 13.56 -6.60 -12.28
CA LEU A 201 14.52 -7.54 -11.71
C LEU A 201 15.21 -6.93 -10.48
N CYS A 202 15.72 -5.71 -10.59
CA CYS A 202 16.36 -4.99 -9.48
C CYS A 202 15.40 -4.83 -8.30
N MET A 203 14.14 -4.48 -8.56
CA MET A 203 13.09 -4.39 -7.55
C MET A 203 12.86 -5.73 -6.85
N THR A 204 12.72 -6.79 -7.64
CA THR A 204 12.45 -8.14 -7.09
C THR A 204 13.61 -8.62 -6.23
N VAL A 205 14.84 -8.50 -6.73
CA VAL A 205 16.05 -8.88 -5.97
C VAL A 205 16.15 -8.07 -4.67
N TRP A 206 15.90 -6.76 -4.72
CA TRP A 206 15.90 -5.91 -3.54
C TRP A 206 14.81 -6.27 -2.54
N ALA A 207 13.59 -6.55 -3.02
CA ALA A 207 12.49 -6.96 -2.17
C ALA A 207 12.77 -8.31 -1.49
N LEU A 208 13.27 -9.30 -2.24
CA LEU A 208 13.69 -10.60 -1.69
C LEU A 208 14.79 -10.42 -0.63
N TYR A 209 15.80 -9.60 -0.92
CA TYR A 209 16.86 -9.30 0.04
C TYR A 209 16.28 -8.72 1.35
N LEU A 210 15.35 -7.77 1.28
CA LEU A 210 14.70 -7.21 2.47
C LEU A 210 13.88 -8.25 3.24
N ILE A 211 13.13 -9.11 2.55
CA ILE A 211 12.31 -10.17 3.15
C ILE A 211 13.20 -11.14 3.93
N PHE A 212 14.24 -11.68 3.29
CA PHE A 212 15.11 -12.67 3.93
C PHE A 212 15.98 -12.08 5.04
N ARG A 213 16.45 -10.84 4.88
CA ARG A 213 17.24 -10.14 5.90
C ARG A 213 16.45 -9.91 7.18
N ASN A 214 15.18 -9.52 7.05
CA ASN A 214 14.32 -9.15 8.18
C ASN A 214 13.39 -10.30 8.63
N LYS A 215 13.56 -11.50 8.05
CA LYS A 215 12.72 -12.68 8.34
C LYS A 215 12.55 -12.94 9.82
N LYS A 216 13.65 -12.98 10.57
CA LYS A 216 13.65 -13.32 12.01
C LYS A 216 12.92 -12.27 12.83
N GLU A 217 13.21 -11.00 12.61
CA GLU A 217 12.62 -9.88 13.34
C GLU A 217 11.10 -9.81 13.13
N ILE A 218 10.65 -9.87 11.87
CA ILE A 218 9.22 -9.84 11.55
C ILE A 218 8.50 -11.07 12.11
N THR A 219 9.09 -12.25 12.00
CA THR A 219 8.50 -13.48 12.56
C THR A 219 8.34 -13.38 14.08
N GLN A 220 9.33 -12.85 14.80
CA GLN A 220 9.25 -12.64 16.25
C GLN A 220 8.15 -11.63 16.60
N HIS A 221 8.06 -10.51 15.90
CA HIS A 221 6.97 -9.55 16.10
C HIS A 221 5.59 -10.14 15.87
N LEU A 222 5.42 -10.96 14.82
CA LEU A 222 4.17 -11.67 14.56
C LEU A 222 3.83 -12.68 15.67
N LEU A 223 4.82 -13.41 16.15
CA LEU A 223 4.64 -14.37 17.25
C LEU A 223 4.26 -13.66 18.56
N ASN A 224 4.95 -12.58 18.90
CA ASN A 224 4.63 -11.76 20.07
C ASN A 224 3.20 -11.17 19.96
N PHE A 225 2.80 -10.74 18.77
CA PHE A 225 1.42 -10.28 18.52
C PHE A 225 0.41 -11.41 18.67
N ALA A 226 0.77 -12.64 18.26
CA ALA A 226 -0.06 -13.82 18.43
C ALA A 226 -0.31 -14.14 19.91
N GLU A 227 0.69 -13.97 20.80
CA GLU A 227 0.57 -14.24 22.23
C GLU A 227 -0.43 -13.30 22.93
N HIS A 228 -0.53 -12.06 22.47
CA HIS A 228 -1.48 -11.06 23.01
C HIS A 228 -2.84 -11.10 22.31
N SER A 229 -3.03 -12.02 21.34
CA SER A 229 -4.26 -12.17 20.58
C SER A 229 -5.13 -13.28 21.16
N LEU A 230 -6.45 -13.23 20.84
CA LEU A 230 -7.39 -14.30 21.24
C LEU A 230 -6.95 -15.64 20.63
N ALA A 231 -7.15 -16.74 21.36
CA ALA A 231 -6.64 -18.07 21.03
C ALA A 231 -6.90 -18.51 19.56
N PHE A 232 -8.06 -18.19 18.99
CA PHE A 232 -8.38 -18.50 17.60
C PHE A 232 -7.51 -17.72 16.61
N PHE A 233 -7.33 -16.40 16.83
CA PHE A 233 -6.49 -15.57 15.97
C PHE A 233 -5.00 -15.89 16.16
N SER A 234 -4.59 -16.27 17.37
CA SER A 234 -3.23 -16.68 17.69
C SER A 234 -2.76 -17.83 16.79
N LEU A 235 -3.61 -18.83 16.54
CA LEU A 235 -3.27 -19.95 15.65
C LEU A 235 -3.00 -19.48 14.22
N PHE A 236 -3.88 -18.64 13.66
CA PHE A 236 -3.71 -18.10 12.31
C PHE A 236 -2.48 -17.20 12.19
N ILE A 237 -2.24 -16.34 13.19
CA ILE A 237 -1.07 -15.46 13.19
C ILE A 237 0.22 -16.28 13.30
N ARG A 238 0.25 -17.33 14.12
CA ARG A 238 1.42 -18.24 14.22
C ARG A 238 1.66 -18.98 12.90
N ALA A 239 0.61 -19.52 12.28
CA ALA A 239 0.73 -20.15 10.97
C ALA A 239 1.23 -19.15 9.90
N PHE A 240 0.66 -17.94 9.88
CA PHE A 240 1.11 -16.87 8.99
C PHE A 240 2.56 -16.46 9.27
N ALA A 241 2.98 -16.37 10.53
CA ALA A 241 4.35 -16.04 10.92
C ALA A 241 5.41 -17.05 10.40
N LEU A 242 5.01 -18.30 10.15
CA LEU A 242 5.88 -19.30 9.54
C LEU A 242 5.99 -19.15 8.02
N VAL A 243 4.89 -18.73 7.36
CA VAL A 243 4.76 -18.78 5.89
C VAL A 243 4.89 -17.39 5.24
N TRP A 244 4.77 -16.29 6.00
CA TRP A 244 4.73 -14.93 5.45
C TRP A 244 5.86 -14.61 4.47
N HIS A 245 7.10 -15.06 4.76
CA HIS A 245 8.25 -14.79 3.92
C HIS A 245 8.18 -15.54 2.57
N TRP A 246 7.60 -16.73 2.55
CA TRP A 246 7.34 -17.47 1.30
C TRP A 246 6.25 -16.79 0.49
N LEU A 247 5.16 -16.36 1.13
CA LEU A 247 4.08 -15.62 0.47
C LEU A 247 4.56 -14.29 -0.10
N ALA A 248 5.34 -13.53 0.69
CA ALA A 248 5.92 -12.29 0.22
C ALA A 248 6.92 -12.49 -0.92
N SER A 249 7.76 -13.52 -0.85
CA SER A 249 8.70 -13.86 -1.93
C SER A 249 7.97 -14.29 -3.19
N ALA A 250 6.97 -15.16 -3.07
CA ALA A 250 6.14 -15.60 -4.20
C ALA A 250 5.43 -14.42 -4.85
N TYR A 251 4.91 -13.47 -4.06
CA TYR A 251 4.29 -12.25 -4.58
C TYR A 251 5.22 -11.47 -5.50
N PHE A 252 6.45 -11.17 -5.09
CA PHE A 252 7.40 -10.41 -5.90
C PHE A 252 7.90 -11.19 -7.12
N ILE A 253 8.06 -12.51 -6.99
CA ILE A 253 8.44 -13.38 -8.12
C ILE A 253 7.31 -13.43 -9.15
N VAL A 254 6.06 -13.61 -8.72
CA VAL A 254 4.89 -13.60 -9.62
C VAL A 254 4.73 -12.25 -10.30
N LEU A 255 4.91 -11.16 -9.55
CA LEU A 255 4.88 -9.80 -10.09
C LEU A 255 5.94 -9.61 -11.18
N PHE A 256 7.16 -10.10 -10.98
CA PHE A 256 8.21 -10.05 -11.98
C PHE A 256 7.83 -10.82 -13.25
N PHE A 257 7.41 -12.08 -13.12
CA PHE A 257 7.01 -12.87 -14.27
C PHE A 257 5.79 -12.28 -14.99
N PHE A 258 4.79 -11.81 -14.24
CA PHE A 258 3.62 -11.18 -14.83
C PHE A 258 3.97 -9.90 -15.59
N SER A 259 4.93 -9.12 -15.10
CA SER A 259 5.45 -7.93 -15.78
C SER A 259 6.18 -8.25 -17.09
N LEU A 260 6.77 -9.46 -17.23
CA LEU A 260 7.37 -9.90 -18.50
C LEU A 260 6.31 -10.18 -19.56
N PHE A 261 5.13 -10.67 -19.15
CA PHE A 261 4.06 -11.06 -20.09
C PHE A 261 3.15 -9.89 -20.49
N ASP A 262 2.81 -9.01 -19.54
CA ASP A 262 1.95 -7.85 -19.78
C ASP A 262 2.44 -6.63 -18.98
N PRO A 263 3.46 -5.92 -19.51
CA PRO A 263 4.08 -4.79 -18.81
C PRO A 263 3.11 -3.63 -18.52
N GLY A 264 2.06 -3.47 -19.33
CA GLY A 264 1.11 -2.36 -19.22
C GLY A 264 0.08 -2.53 -18.10
N ASN A 265 -0.37 -3.75 -17.85
CA ASN A 265 -1.48 -4.04 -16.94
C ASN A 265 -1.05 -4.75 -15.66
N SER A 266 0.09 -5.46 -15.68
CA SER A 266 0.58 -6.22 -14.53
C SER A 266 0.72 -5.38 -13.27
N LEU A 267 1.40 -4.23 -13.37
CA LEU A 267 1.61 -3.35 -12.24
C LEU A 267 0.29 -2.76 -11.71
N LYS A 268 -0.61 -2.33 -12.63
CA LYS A 268 -1.92 -1.79 -12.25
C LYS A 268 -2.77 -2.83 -11.54
N PHE A 269 -2.82 -4.06 -12.06
CA PHE A 269 -3.57 -5.16 -11.46
C PHE A 269 -3.02 -5.51 -10.08
N MET A 270 -1.71 -5.74 -9.96
CA MET A 270 -1.08 -6.13 -8.70
C MET A 270 -1.18 -5.03 -7.63
N MET A 271 -0.91 -3.77 -8.00
CA MET A 271 -1.12 -2.64 -7.08
C MET A 271 -2.58 -2.52 -6.66
N GLY A 272 -3.52 -2.63 -7.60
CA GLY A 272 -4.94 -2.60 -7.31
C GLY A 272 -5.37 -3.72 -6.37
N ALA A 273 -4.93 -4.95 -6.63
CA ALA A 273 -5.21 -6.10 -5.76
C ALA A 273 -4.61 -5.91 -4.37
N THR A 274 -3.37 -5.41 -4.27
CA THR A 274 -2.70 -5.14 -2.99
C THR A 274 -3.42 -4.07 -2.18
N VAL A 275 -3.77 -2.94 -2.80
CA VAL A 275 -4.50 -1.84 -2.13
C VAL A 275 -5.86 -2.33 -1.63
N ARG A 276 -6.60 -3.06 -2.48
CA ARG A 276 -7.88 -3.67 -2.08
C ARG A 276 -7.69 -4.65 -0.93
N SER A 277 -6.66 -5.51 -0.96
CA SER A 277 -6.35 -6.44 0.12
C SER A 277 -6.05 -5.74 1.44
N LEU A 278 -5.24 -4.68 1.42
CA LEU A 278 -4.95 -3.87 2.60
C LEU A 278 -6.20 -3.18 3.15
N ALA A 279 -7.05 -2.65 2.27
CA ALA A 279 -8.33 -2.04 2.66
C ALA A 279 -9.26 -3.08 3.30
N ILE A 280 -9.41 -4.26 2.71
CA ILE A 280 -10.23 -5.35 3.25
C ILE A 280 -9.73 -5.78 4.62
N ILE A 281 -8.42 -6.01 4.79
CA ILE A 281 -7.81 -6.39 6.07
C ILE A 281 -8.01 -5.28 7.10
N GLY A 282 -7.79 -4.01 6.72
CA GLY A 282 -7.98 -2.86 7.61
C GLY A 282 -9.43 -2.71 8.07
N ILE A 283 -10.39 -2.83 7.16
CA ILE A 283 -11.83 -2.78 7.48
C ILE A 283 -12.22 -3.95 8.36
N ALA A 284 -11.79 -5.17 8.03
CA ALA A 284 -12.09 -6.37 8.83
C ALA A 284 -11.52 -6.26 10.25
N ALA A 285 -10.29 -5.76 10.39
CA ALA A 285 -9.66 -5.52 11.68
C ALA A 285 -10.40 -4.43 12.49
N PHE A 286 -10.82 -3.35 11.83
CA PHE A 286 -11.58 -2.27 12.45
C PHE A 286 -12.95 -2.76 12.94
N VAL A 287 -13.71 -3.46 12.08
CA VAL A 287 -15.01 -4.04 12.41
C VAL A 287 -14.89 -5.05 13.57
N SER A 288 -13.91 -5.95 13.50
CA SER A 288 -13.63 -6.91 14.56
C SER A 288 -13.27 -6.23 15.89
N GLY A 289 -12.46 -5.15 15.83
CA GLY A 289 -12.10 -4.33 16.98
C GLY A 289 -13.29 -3.57 17.57
N MET A 290 -14.17 -3.05 16.72
CA MET A 290 -15.38 -2.35 17.15
C MET A 290 -16.36 -3.30 17.85
N PHE A 291 -16.59 -4.49 17.30
CA PHE A 291 -17.37 -5.55 17.99
C PHE A 291 -16.77 -5.91 19.33
N SER A 292 -15.44 -6.03 19.42
CA SER A 292 -14.76 -6.35 20.68
C SER A 292 -14.97 -5.29 21.75
N ARG A 293 -14.92 -4.01 21.37
CA ARG A 293 -15.11 -2.89 22.32
C ARG A 293 -16.57 -2.69 22.73
N TRP A 294 -17.48 -2.91 21.78
CA TRP A 294 -18.92 -2.74 22.02
C TRP A 294 -19.46 -3.78 23.00
N LEU A 295 -18.93 -4.96 22.96
CA LEU A 295 -19.33 -6.10 23.79
C LEU A 295 -18.48 -6.25 25.06
N ALA A 296 -17.30 -5.61 25.13
CA ALA A 296 -16.56 -5.45 26.39
C ALA A 296 -17.26 -4.48 27.37
N LYS A 297 -18.23 -3.68 26.91
CA LYS A 297 -19.23 -3.05 27.79
C LYS A 297 -20.15 -4.15 28.30
N THR A 298 -19.64 -4.93 29.26
CA THR A 298 -20.40 -5.90 30.03
C THR A 298 -21.76 -5.30 30.43
N ILE A 299 -22.82 -5.99 30.06
CA ILE A 299 -24.14 -5.67 30.57
C ILE A 299 -24.09 -5.92 32.09
N THR A 300 -23.79 -4.87 32.84
CA THR A 300 -23.92 -4.89 34.28
C THR A 300 -25.40 -4.68 34.57
N LEU A 301 -26.08 -5.75 34.94
CA LEU A 301 -27.45 -5.67 35.44
C LEU A 301 -27.48 -4.87 36.75
N SER A 302 -28.54 -4.09 36.95
CA SER A 302 -28.79 -3.37 38.17
C SER A 302 -28.68 -4.32 39.39
N PRO A 303 -28.12 -3.87 40.52
CA PRO A 303 -27.96 -4.72 41.73
C PRO A 303 -29.22 -5.39 42.17
N HIS A 304 -30.37 -4.78 41.94
CA HIS A 304 -31.70 -5.32 42.27
C HIS A 304 -32.07 -6.51 41.38
N THR A 305 -31.75 -6.49 40.10
CA THR A 305 -32.03 -7.57 39.13
C THR A 305 -31.06 -8.74 39.32
N GLN A 306 -29.83 -8.45 39.72
CA GLN A 306 -28.79 -9.45 39.99
C GLN A 306 -29.11 -10.31 41.23
N ARG A 307 -29.79 -9.72 42.24
CA ARG A 307 -30.26 -10.45 43.43
C ARG A 307 -31.42 -11.41 43.15
N ASN A 308 -32.32 -11.02 42.26
CA ASN A 308 -33.51 -11.82 41.94
C ASN A 308 -33.26 -12.93 40.91
N TYR A 309 -32.25 -12.75 40.01
CA TYR A 309 -31.95 -13.69 38.94
C TYR A 309 -30.43 -13.85 38.74
N PRO A 310 -29.70 -14.51 39.63
CA PRO A 310 -28.22 -14.62 39.55
C PRO A 310 -27.75 -15.40 38.35
N GLU A 311 -28.53 -16.35 37.81
CA GLU A 311 -28.17 -17.12 36.61
C GLU A 311 -28.40 -16.37 35.30
N LEU A 312 -29.25 -15.35 35.28
CA LEU A 312 -29.60 -14.61 34.09
C LEU A 312 -28.37 -13.87 33.51
N GLN A 313 -27.55 -13.30 34.37
CA GLN A 313 -26.33 -12.63 33.99
C GLN A 313 -25.29 -13.59 33.34
N LYS A 314 -25.19 -14.80 33.92
CA LYS A 314 -24.27 -15.84 33.40
C LYS A 314 -24.72 -16.35 32.03
N ARG A 315 -26.02 -16.56 31.85
CA ARG A 315 -26.61 -16.96 30.55
C ARG A 315 -26.52 -15.89 29.51
N LEU A 316 -26.84 -14.62 29.83
CA LEU A 316 -26.70 -13.48 28.91
C LEU A 316 -25.23 -13.27 28.45
N ASN A 317 -24.29 -13.33 29.41
CA ASN A 317 -22.88 -13.24 29.07
C ASN A 317 -22.38 -14.42 28.21
N GLY A 318 -22.93 -15.61 28.41
CA GLY A 318 -22.68 -16.81 27.61
C GLY A 318 -23.18 -16.64 26.16
N TRP A 319 -24.43 -16.21 25.98
CA TRP A 319 -25.03 -15.95 24.67
C TRP A 319 -24.31 -14.81 23.94
N LEU A 320 -23.96 -13.75 24.65
CA LEU A 320 -23.23 -12.61 24.13
C LEU A 320 -21.84 -13.02 23.64
N SER A 321 -21.14 -13.83 24.44
CA SER A 321 -19.83 -14.38 24.06
C SER A 321 -19.92 -15.29 22.83
N ALA A 322 -20.97 -16.12 22.73
CA ALA A 322 -21.23 -16.97 21.57
C ALA A 322 -21.51 -16.12 20.30
N ALA A 323 -22.40 -15.13 20.40
CA ALA A 323 -22.72 -14.21 19.30
C ALA A 323 -21.48 -13.46 18.79
N LEU A 324 -20.59 -13.05 19.71
CA LEU A 324 -19.30 -12.42 19.35
C LEU A 324 -18.38 -13.34 18.55
N LYS A 325 -18.23 -14.57 19.02
CA LYS A 325 -17.40 -15.55 18.34
C LYS A 325 -17.93 -15.80 16.93
N THR A 326 -19.25 -15.94 16.79
CA THR A 326 -19.91 -16.13 15.49
C THR A 326 -19.73 -14.93 14.57
N ALA A 327 -19.96 -13.71 15.06
CA ALA A 327 -19.79 -12.49 14.28
C ALA A 327 -18.32 -12.30 13.80
N ARG A 328 -17.34 -12.66 14.63
CA ARG A 328 -15.92 -12.62 14.25
C ARG A 328 -15.59 -13.65 13.19
N ILE A 329 -16.05 -14.88 13.33
CA ILE A 329 -15.85 -15.92 12.33
C ILE A 329 -16.45 -15.48 10.99
N LEU A 330 -17.67 -14.93 11.01
CA LEU A 330 -18.34 -14.40 9.82
C LEU A 330 -17.53 -13.29 9.17
N THR A 331 -17.04 -12.32 9.96
CA THR A 331 -16.19 -11.22 9.46
C THR A 331 -14.92 -11.74 8.80
N VAL A 332 -14.26 -12.76 9.36
CA VAL A 332 -13.06 -13.37 8.78
C VAL A 332 -13.41 -14.12 7.50
N CYS A 333 -14.51 -14.89 7.46
CA CYS A 333 -14.95 -15.59 6.24
C CYS A 333 -15.23 -14.62 5.09
N VAL A 334 -15.97 -13.54 5.37
CA VAL A 334 -16.25 -12.48 4.37
C VAL A 334 -14.96 -11.81 3.92
N ALA A 335 -14.04 -11.49 4.83
CA ALA A 335 -12.76 -10.89 4.49
C ALA A 335 -11.91 -11.82 3.58
N VAL A 336 -11.87 -13.12 3.85
CA VAL A 336 -11.17 -14.11 3.01
C VAL A 336 -11.81 -14.18 1.63
N MET A 337 -13.14 -14.23 1.52
CA MET A 337 -13.84 -14.24 0.23
C MET A 337 -13.57 -12.98 -0.59
N LEU A 338 -13.57 -11.81 0.05
CA LEU A 338 -13.25 -10.53 -0.58
C LEU A 338 -11.77 -10.47 -1.01
N LEU A 339 -10.86 -11.04 -0.22
CA LEU A 339 -9.44 -11.15 -0.60
C LEU A 339 -9.28 -12.02 -1.85
N LEU A 340 -9.91 -13.19 -1.91
CA LEU A 340 -9.88 -14.05 -3.09
C LEU A 340 -10.47 -13.33 -4.32
N SER A 341 -11.53 -12.54 -4.12
CA SER A 341 -12.13 -11.72 -5.17
C SER A 341 -11.19 -10.61 -5.65
N ALA A 342 -10.45 -9.96 -4.76
CA ALA A 342 -9.49 -8.93 -5.11
C ALA A 342 -8.35 -9.45 -6.02
N TRP A 343 -8.01 -10.74 -5.90
CA TRP A 343 -7.01 -11.43 -6.70
C TRP A 343 -7.57 -12.15 -7.93
N GLY A 344 -8.88 -12.03 -8.19
CA GLY A 344 -9.55 -12.66 -9.33
C GLY A 344 -9.66 -14.18 -9.23
N LEU A 345 -9.40 -14.77 -8.05
CA LEU A 345 -9.52 -16.21 -7.80
C LEU A 345 -10.96 -16.64 -7.54
N PHE A 346 -11.80 -15.71 -7.13
CA PHE A 346 -13.20 -15.93 -6.81
C PHE A 346 -14.01 -14.68 -7.14
N ASP A 347 -15.18 -14.82 -7.76
CA ASP A 347 -16.07 -13.69 -8.02
C ASP A 347 -17.17 -13.64 -6.95
N PHE A 348 -16.91 -12.87 -5.89
CA PHE A 348 -17.81 -12.70 -4.75
C PHE A 348 -19.19 -12.15 -5.17
N TRP A 349 -19.21 -11.18 -6.10
CA TRP A 349 -20.46 -10.53 -6.51
C TRP A 349 -21.31 -11.45 -7.38
N ASN A 350 -20.71 -12.18 -8.31
CA ASN A 350 -21.41 -13.18 -9.10
C ASN A 350 -21.90 -14.36 -8.24
N TRP A 351 -21.11 -14.79 -7.25
CA TRP A 351 -21.53 -15.80 -6.31
C TRP A 351 -22.74 -15.35 -5.48
N LEU A 352 -22.76 -14.09 -5.02
CA LEU A 352 -23.85 -13.52 -4.24
C LEU A 352 -25.13 -13.35 -5.09
N GLN A 353 -25.01 -12.97 -6.37
CA GLN A 353 -26.14 -12.70 -7.27
C GLN A 353 -26.68 -13.97 -7.94
N ASN A 354 -25.86 -14.94 -8.27
CA ASN A 354 -26.21 -16.07 -9.15
C ASN A 354 -26.50 -17.38 -8.41
N GLY A 355 -27.30 -17.36 -7.35
CA GLY A 355 -28.01 -18.54 -6.88
C GLY A 355 -27.36 -19.41 -5.79
N ALA A 356 -26.06 -19.38 -5.55
CA ALA A 356 -25.48 -20.02 -4.37
C ALA A 356 -25.65 -19.12 -3.13
N GLY A 357 -25.58 -17.80 -3.31
CA GLY A 357 -25.89 -16.82 -2.26
C GLY A 357 -27.38 -16.77 -1.93
N GLN A 358 -28.28 -16.84 -2.92
CA GLN A 358 -29.72 -16.90 -2.69
C GLN A 358 -30.13 -18.16 -1.95
N LYS A 359 -29.63 -19.33 -2.33
CA LYS A 359 -29.93 -20.59 -1.65
C LYS A 359 -29.44 -20.67 -0.20
N THR A 360 -28.37 -19.94 0.14
CA THR A 360 -27.87 -19.84 1.53
C THR A 360 -28.63 -18.83 2.36
N VAL A 361 -29.15 -17.76 1.76
CA VAL A 361 -30.00 -16.77 2.44
C VAL A 361 -31.41 -17.34 2.68
N ASP A 362 -31.93 -18.17 1.79
CA ASP A 362 -33.25 -18.84 1.94
C ASP A 362 -33.26 -19.97 3.02
N ILE A 363 -32.08 -20.40 3.48
CA ILE A 363 -31.91 -21.43 4.52
C ILE A 363 -31.65 -20.81 5.93
N LEU A 364 -31.30 -19.53 6.02
CA LEU A 364 -31.09 -18.77 7.27
C LEU A 364 -32.32 -17.95 7.62
#